data_10827830cb102a0fcb33208d68a72aea
#
_entry.id   10827830cb102a0fcb33208d68a72aea
#
_cell.length_a   1.000
_cell.length_b   1.000
_cell.length_c   1.000
_cell.angle_alpha   90.00
_cell.angle_beta   90.00
_cell.angle_gamma   90.00
#
_symmetry.space_group_name_H-M   'P 1'
#
loop_
_entity.id
_entity.type
_entity.pdbx_description
1 polymer ?
#
loop_
_entity_poly.entity_id
_entity_poly.type
_entity_poly.pdbx_seq_one_letter_code
_entity_poly.pdbx_strand_id
1 'polypeptide(L)'
;MKIEHIALYVNDLEAAKDFLVRYFDAVPNAGYHNPRTDFRSYFLTFADGTRLELMNKPGMSDEPKPAARTGYAHIAFSVGS
;
A
#
# COMPACT_ATOMS: atom_id res chain seq x y z
N MET A 1 -19.15 -10.20 7.31
CA MET A 1 -17.67 -10.14 7.37
C MET A 1 -17.13 -9.63 6.05
N LYS A 2 -16.15 -8.75 6.08
CA LYS A 2 -15.47 -8.26 4.88
C LYS A 2 -14.02 -7.95 5.20
N ILE A 3 -13.18 -7.93 4.17
CA ILE A 3 -11.80 -7.47 4.33
C ILE A 3 -11.84 -5.95 4.45
N GLU A 4 -11.38 -5.39 5.58
CA GLU A 4 -11.41 -3.96 5.83
C GLU A 4 -10.29 -3.26 5.07
N HIS A 5 -9.09 -3.83 5.07
CA HIS A 5 -7.97 -3.31 4.29
C HIS A 5 -6.95 -4.41 4.03
N ILE A 6 -6.08 -4.14 3.06
CA ILE A 6 -4.89 -4.92 2.76
C ILE A 6 -3.70 -4.00 2.98
N ALA A 7 -2.61 -4.53 3.51
CA ALA A 7 -1.40 -3.75 3.76
C ALA A 7 -0.22 -4.32 3.00
N LEU A 8 0.63 -3.46 2.48
CA LEU A 8 1.88 -3.88 1.86
C LEU A 8 3.02 -2.92 2.17
N TYR A 9 4.22 -3.48 2.28
CA TYR A 9 5.42 -2.68 2.38
C TYR A 9 5.86 -2.26 0.99
N VAL A 10 6.31 -0.99 0.88
CA VAL A 10 6.86 -0.44 -0.35
C VAL A 10 8.18 0.24 -0.02
N ASN A 11 9.08 0.29 -1.00
CA ASN A 11 10.38 0.89 -0.79
C ASN A 11 10.33 2.42 -0.77
N ASP A 12 9.55 3.01 -1.67
CA ASP A 12 9.37 4.47 -1.74
C ASP A 12 7.91 4.80 -1.41
N LEU A 13 7.65 5.11 -0.14
CA LEU A 13 6.30 5.31 0.37
C LEU A 13 5.60 6.49 -0.31
N GLU A 14 6.30 7.64 -0.45
CA GLU A 14 5.70 8.83 -1.04
C GLU A 14 5.38 8.63 -2.52
N ALA A 15 6.28 7.98 -3.26
CA ALA A 15 6.06 7.71 -4.68
C ALA A 15 4.90 6.74 -4.89
N ALA A 16 4.79 5.70 -4.07
CA ALA A 16 3.69 4.75 -4.16
C ALA A 16 2.35 5.41 -3.83
N LYS A 17 2.31 6.22 -2.79
CA LYS A 17 1.12 6.99 -2.41
C LYS A 17 0.70 7.93 -3.55
N ASP A 18 1.64 8.69 -4.09
CA ASP A 18 1.35 9.65 -5.16
C ASP A 18 0.84 8.95 -6.42
N PHE A 19 1.41 7.78 -6.75
CA PHE A 19 0.95 6.98 -7.88
C PHE A 19 -0.52 6.59 -7.75
N LEU A 20 -0.92 6.11 -6.57
CA LEU A 20 -2.29 5.67 -6.35
C LEU A 20 -3.27 6.84 -6.29
N VAL A 21 -2.85 7.97 -5.73
CA VAL A 21 -3.66 9.18 -5.74
C VAL A 21 -3.88 9.67 -7.17
N ARG A 22 -2.82 9.69 -7.97
CA ARG A 22 -2.87 10.24 -9.33
C ARG A 22 -3.64 9.37 -10.30
N TYR A 23 -3.42 8.05 -10.26
CA TYR A 23 -3.95 7.16 -11.29
C TYR A 23 -5.18 6.39 -10.87
N PHE A 24 -5.46 6.30 -9.57
CA PHE A 24 -6.61 5.53 -9.07
C PHE A 24 -7.53 6.37 -8.18
N ASP A 25 -7.32 7.67 -8.11
CA ASP A 25 -8.14 8.61 -7.33
C ASP A 25 -8.25 8.21 -5.85
N ALA A 26 -7.22 7.56 -5.32
CA ALA A 26 -7.18 7.22 -3.92
C ALA A 26 -7.06 8.48 -3.06
N VAL A 27 -7.69 8.47 -1.89
CA VAL A 27 -7.62 9.57 -0.94
C VAL A 27 -6.76 9.14 0.24
N PRO A 28 -5.56 9.75 0.41
CA PRO A 28 -4.69 9.38 1.51
C PRO A 28 -5.13 10.04 2.82
N ASN A 29 -4.85 9.38 3.94
CA ASN A 29 -4.93 10.04 5.24
C ASN A 29 -3.71 10.95 5.45
N ALA A 30 -3.59 11.55 6.64
CA ALA A 30 -2.46 12.44 6.97
C ALA A 30 -1.13 11.69 7.10
N GLY A 31 -1.17 10.37 7.14
CA GLY A 31 0.01 9.56 7.35
C GLY A 31 0.30 9.32 8.83
N TYR A 32 1.08 8.29 9.08
CA TYR A 32 1.54 7.94 10.42
C TYR A 32 3.04 7.75 10.40
N HIS A 33 3.70 8.21 11.46
CA HIS A 33 5.14 8.03 11.64
C HIS A 33 5.43 7.67 13.08
N ASN A 34 6.11 6.54 13.30
CA ASN A 34 6.62 6.17 14.61
C ASN A 34 8.10 6.58 14.69
N PRO A 35 8.45 7.62 15.47
CA PRO A 35 9.81 8.12 15.51
C PRO A 35 10.81 7.15 16.16
N ARG A 36 10.33 6.20 16.95
CA ARG A 36 11.21 5.22 17.61
C ARG A 36 11.74 4.18 16.64
N THR A 37 10.90 3.73 15.70
CA THR A 37 11.24 2.68 14.75
C THR A 37 11.40 3.19 13.33
N ASP A 38 11.05 4.46 13.10
CA ASP A 38 10.96 5.09 11.79
C ASP A 38 9.99 4.36 10.85
N PHE A 39 9.03 3.65 11.41
CA PHE A 39 7.93 3.07 10.64
C PHE A 39 7.00 4.18 10.17
N ARG A 40 6.61 4.14 8.89
CA ARG A 40 5.70 5.11 8.27
C ARG A 40 4.62 4.38 7.51
N SER A 41 3.44 4.99 7.45
CA SER A 41 2.34 4.41 6.68
C SER A 41 1.36 5.47 6.21
N TYR A 42 0.63 5.12 5.14
CA TYR A 42 -0.56 5.84 4.69
C TYR A 42 -1.68 4.84 4.53
N PHE A 43 -2.89 5.24 4.91
CA PHE A 43 -4.11 4.58 4.48
C PHE A 43 -4.67 5.33 3.29
N LEU A 44 -5.00 4.59 2.24
CA LEU A 44 -5.60 5.13 1.02
C LEU A 44 -7.00 4.57 0.91
N THR A 45 -7.98 5.45 0.70
CA THR A 45 -9.37 5.06 0.53
C THR A 45 -9.79 5.29 -0.91
N PHE A 46 -10.36 4.27 -1.53
CA PHE A 46 -10.88 4.34 -2.89
C PHE A 46 -12.37 4.70 -2.88
N ALA A 47 -12.91 5.04 -4.04
CA ALA A 47 -14.29 5.54 -4.16
C ALA A 47 -15.33 4.57 -3.61
N ASP A 48 -15.08 3.26 -3.69
CA ASP A 48 -16.00 2.23 -3.21
C ASP A 48 -15.84 1.93 -1.72
N GLY A 49 -14.96 2.65 -1.02
CA GLY A 49 -14.69 2.44 0.39
C GLY A 49 -13.59 1.41 0.69
N THR A 50 -13.07 0.73 -0.31
CA THR A 50 -11.93 -0.16 -0.14
C THR A 50 -10.71 0.62 0.33
N ARG A 51 -9.95 0.06 1.26
CA ARG A 51 -8.77 0.71 1.83
C ARG A 51 -7.52 -0.12 1.58
N LEU A 52 -6.42 0.58 1.35
CA LEU A 52 -5.10 0.00 1.18
C LEU A 52 -4.14 0.72 2.13
N GLU A 53 -3.37 -0.03 2.90
CA GLU A 53 -2.33 0.54 3.75
C GLU A 53 -0.98 0.33 3.08
N LEU A 54 -0.26 1.44 2.85
CA LEU A 54 1.12 1.40 2.38
C LEU A 54 2.05 1.65 3.55
N MET A 55 3.07 0.82 3.70
CA MET A 55 3.97 0.86 4.83
C MET A 55 5.43 0.91 4.37
N ASN A 56 6.26 1.53 5.20
CA ASN A 56 7.71 1.54 4.99
C ASN A 56 8.41 1.55 6.34
N LYS A 57 9.58 0.95 6.41
CA LYS A 57 10.47 1.01 7.56
C LYS A 57 11.90 0.90 7.05
N PRO A 58 12.92 1.27 7.87
CA PRO A 58 14.32 1.17 7.43
C PRO A 58 14.69 -0.26 7.03
N GLY A 59 15.53 -0.38 6.01
CA GLY A 59 16.06 -1.68 5.59
C GLY A 59 15.20 -2.43 4.58
N MET A 60 14.14 -1.81 4.07
CA MET A 60 13.33 -2.43 3.02
C MET A 60 14.08 -2.47 1.70
N SER A 61 13.91 -3.57 0.97
CA SER A 61 14.49 -3.73 -0.36
C SER A 61 13.47 -4.37 -1.30
N ASP A 62 13.62 -4.07 -2.60
CA ASP A 62 12.78 -4.65 -3.64
C ASP A 62 13.45 -5.90 -4.18
N GLU A 63 13.03 -7.06 -3.69
CA GLU A 63 13.54 -8.34 -4.14
C GLU A 63 12.43 -9.13 -4.81
N PRO A 64 12.74 -9.80 -5.94
CA PRO A 64 11.73 -10.64 -6.60
C PRO A 64 11.28 -11.75 -5.68
N LYS A 65 9.97 -11.99 -5.63
CA LYS A 65 9.43 -13.10 -4.88
C LYS A 65 9.54 -14.36 -5.73
N PRO A 66 10.16 -15.44 -5.22
CA PRO A 66 10.22 -16.70 -5.95
C PRO A 66 8.83 -17.23 -6.27
N ALA A 67 8.64 -17.73 -7.49
CA ALA A 67 7.33 -18.21 -7.97
C ALA A 67 6.76 -19.36 -7.13
N ALA A 68 7.61 -20.18 -6.54
CA ALA A 68 7.19 -21.32 -5.72
C ALA A 68 6.85 -20.94 -4.29
N ARG A 69 7.01 -19.66 -3.93
CA ARG A 69 6.77 -19.20 -2.57
C ARG A 69 5.29 -18.96 -2.33
N THR A 70 4.78 -19.37 -1.20
CA THR A 70 3.40 -19.06 -0.80
C THR A 70 3.28 -17.59 -0.42
N GLY A 71 2.05 -17.08 -0.40
CA GLY A 71 1.76 -15.70 -0.03
C GLY A 71 1.06 -14.97 -1.17
N TYR A 72 1.01 -13.64 -1.08
CA TYR A 72 0.36 -12.83 -2.10
C TYR A 72 1.09 -12.92 -3.42
N ALA A 73 0.32 -12.98 -4.51
CA ALA A 73 0.87 -12.91 -5.86
C ALA A 73 0.71 -11.51 -6.45
N HIS A 74 -0.50 -10.94 -6.35
CA HIS A 74 -0.79 -9.60 -6.91
C HIS A 74 -2.08 -9.05 -6.31
N ILE A 75 -2.31 -7.76 -6.55
CA ILE A 75 -3.57 -7.08 -6.30
C ILE A 75 -4.11 -6.62 -7.64
N ALA A 76 -5.37 -6.93 -7.93
CA ALA A 76 -6.02 -6.54 -9.17
C ALA A 76 -7.00 -5.40 -8.90
N PHE A 77 -6.96 -4.38 -9.76
CA PHE A 77 -7.90 -3.27 -9.71
C PHE A 77 -8.82 -3.34 -10.91
N SER A 78 -10.12 -3.24 -10.67
CA SER A 78 -11.09 -3.06 -11.73
C SER A 78 -11.26 -1.55 -11.96
N VAL A 79 -10.96 -1.10 -13.16
CA VAL A 79 -10.99 0.34 -13.47
C VAL A 79 -12.22 0.73 -14.31
N GLY A 80 -13.20 -0.14 -14.39
CA GLY A 80 -14.44 0.12 -15.09
C GLY A 80 -14.38 -0.31 -16.55
N SER A 81 -14.85 0.50 -17.45
CA SER A 81 -14.98 0.17 -18.86
C SER A 81 -13.71 -0.25 -19.57
#